data_6827240a6916d3d89ef360e49a8e0dfe
#
_entry.id   6827240a6916d3d89ef360e49a8e0dfe
#
_cell.length_a   1.000
_cell.length_b   1.000
_cell.length_c   1.000
_cell.angle_alpha   90.00
_cell.angle_beta   90.00
_cell.angle_gamma   90.00
#
_symmetry.space_group_name_H-M   'P 1'
#
loop_
_entity.id
_entity.type
_entity.pdbx_description
1 polymer ?
#
loop_
_entity_poly.entity_id
_entity_poly.type
_entity_poly.pdbx_seq_one_letter_code
_entity_poly.pdbx_strand_id
1 'polypeptide(L)'
;HRRGAWAIGGMAAQIPVRDDSHANEIALARVRADKEREVLEGHDGTWVAHPGLVSLASAVFAEHMAGTDQRDRRLEDIEIDALDLLQVPRGRITEAGLRDNINVAVRYLAAWLGGQGCVPINDLMEDAATAEIARAQLWQWIHHPTGILDEGQNVTTELFLGLLREETGAIREEIGAEAFDVGEWRPAAALLEEITVAGSFEPYLMKLAYERLD
;
A
#
# COMPACT_ATOMS: atom_id res chain seq x y z
N HIS A 1 15.34 -19.27 -4.93
CA HIS A 1 15.97 -20.55 -4.57
C HIS A 1 16.83 -21.14 -5.69
N ARG A 2 16.46 -21.02 -6.96
CA ARG A 2 17.29 -21.53 -8.10
C ARG A 2 18.74 -21.00 -8.11
N ARG A 3 18.97 -19.83 -7.52
CA ARG A 3 20.29 -19.19 -7.36
C ARG A 3 20.87 -19.32 -5.96
N GLY A 4 20.29 -20.16 -5.10
CA GLY A 4 20.69 -20.32 -3.71
C GLY A 4 20.34 -19.15 -2.78
N ALA A 5 19.55 -18.19 -3.26
CA ALA A 5 19.08 -17.06 -2.45
C ALA A 5 17.85 -17.47 -1.62
N TRP A 6 17.65 -16.77 -0.52
CA TRP A 6 16.47 -16.93 0.33
C TRP A 6 15.33 -16.06 -0.18
N ALA A 7 14.10 -16.55 -0.04
CA ALA A 7 12.88 -15.82 -0.38
C ALA A 7 12.22 -15.31 0.91
N ILE A 8 12.15 -14.00 1.05
CA ILE A 8 11.54 -13.35 2.21
C ILE A 8 10.23 -12.71 1.78
N GLY A 9 9.16 -13.02 2.51
CA GLY A 9 7.85 -12.46 2.28
C GLY A 9 7.76 -10.97 2.60
N GLY A 10 6.68 -10.34 2.17
CA GLY A 10 6.42 -8.93 2.40
C GLY A 10 6.10 -8.60 3.86
N MET A 11 6.20 -7.32 4.21
CA MET A 11 5.86 -6.84 5.54
C MET A 11 4.36 -6.94 5.81
N ALA A 12 3.99 -7.53 6.95
CA ALA A 12 2.66 -7.32 7.50
C ALA A 12 2.62 -5.94 8.17
N ALA A 13 1.86 -5.02 7.57
CA ALA A 13 1.82 -3.61 7.98
C ALA A 13 0.86 -3.34 9.16
N GLN A 14 0.06 -4.31 9.59
CA GLN A 14 -0.91 -4.18 10.67
C GLN A 14 -0.25 -3.73 11.97
N ILE A 15 -0.92 -2.82 12.67
CA ILE A 15 -0.57 -2.39 14.01
C ILE A 15 -1.64 -2.95 14.96
N PRO A 16 -1.26 -3.62 16.06
CA PRO A 16 -2.24 -4.08 17.04
C PRO A 16 -3.07 -2.92 17.61
N VAL A 17 -4.39 -3.03 17.52
CA VAL A 17 -5.33 -2.02 18.01
C VAL A 17 -5.55 -2.25 19.52
N ARG A 18 -5.24 -1.25 20.36
CA ARG A 18 -5.23 -1.41 21.83
C ARG A 18 -6.62 -1.52 22.43
N ASP A 19 -7.58 -0.76 21.94
CA ASP A 19 -8.88 -0.57 22.60
C ASP A 19 -10.04 -1.18 21.81
N ASP A 20 -9.76 -1.95 20.75
CA ASP A 20 -10.76 -2.68 19.95
C ASP A 20 -10.31 -4.13 19.73
N SER A 21 -10.80 -5.04 20.60
CA SER A 21 -10.46 -6.46 20.50
C SER A 21 -10.96 -7.11 19.23
N HIS A 22 -12.11 -6.68 18.72
CA HIS A 22 -12.69 -7.25 17.50
C HIS A 22 -11.91 -6.83 16.24
N ALA A 23 -11.58 -5.55 16.12
CA ALA A 23 -10.72 -5.07 15.05
C ALA A 23 -9.34 -5.75 15.09
N ASN A 24 -8.79 -5.95 16.30
CA ASN A 24 -7.53 -6.63 16.49
C ASN A 24 -7.57 -8.12 16.08
N GLU A 25 -8.65 -8.83 16.39
CA GLU A 25 -8.85 -10.22 15.95
C GLU A 25 -8.88 -10.31 14.41
N ILE A 26 -9.59 -9.41 13.75
CA ILE A 26 -9.65 -9.34 12.28
C ILE A 26 -8.24 -9.06 11.70
N ALA A 27 -7.51 -8.10 12.27
CA ALA A 27 -6.16 -7.77 11.83
C ALA A 27 -5.21 -8.96 11.98
N LEU A 28 -5.22 -9.64 13.13
CA LEU A 28 -4.39 -10.82 13.38
C LEU A 28 -4.75 -12.00 12.47
N ALA A 29 -6.04 -12.21 12.18
CA ALA A 29 -6.48 -13.23 11.24
C ALA A 29 -5.96 -12.96 9.81
N ARG A 30 -5.95 -11.69 9.38
CA ARG A 30 -5.37 -11.29 8.09
C ARG A 30 -3.86 -11.54 8.04
N VAL A 31 -3.14 -11.17 9.10
CA VAL A 31 -1.69 -11.44 9.20
C VAL A 31 -1.42 -12.94 9.14
N ARG A 32 -2.18 -13.75 9.88
CA ARG A 32 -2.03 -15.22 9.83
C ARG A 32 -2.21 -15.75 8.41
N ALA A 33 -3.31 -15.42 7.75
CA ALA A 33 -3.61 -15.88 6.39
C ALA A 33 -2.55 -15.45 5.38
N ASP A 34 -2.00 -14.24 5.53
CA ASP A 34 -0.90 -13.73 4.71
C ASP A 34 0.37 -14.57 4.90
N LYS A 35 0.76 -14.84 6.15
CA LYS A 35 1.98 -15.61 6.45
C LYS A 35 1.84 -17.10 6.11
N GLU A 36 0.63 -17.68 6.24
CA GLU A 36 0.32 -19.02 5.76
C GLU A 36 0.51 -19.12 4.24
N ARG A 37 0.01 -18.15 3.47
CA ARG A 37 0.23 -18.09 2.02
C ARG A 37 1.71 -18.01 1.70
N GLU A 38 2.47 -17.12 2.34
CA GLU A 38 3.91 -16.96 2.09
C GLU A 38 4.68 -18.26 2.33
N VAL A 39 4.52 -18.90 3.49
CA VAL A 39 5.27 -20.13 3.79
C VAL A 39 4.85 -21.29 2.88
N LEU A 40 3.57 -21.39 2.52
CA LEU A 40 3.07 -22.41 1.59
C LEU A 40 3.54 -22.19 0.14
N GLU A 41 3.82 -20.95 -0.25
CA GLU A 41 4.42 -20.62 -1.56
C GLU A 41 5.94 -20.81 -1.58
N GLY A 42 6.56 -21.05 -0.43
CA GLY A 42 7.98 -21.41 -0.31
C GLY A 42 8.89 -20.31 0.22
N HIS A 43 8.35 -19.28 0.85
CA HIS A 43 9.19 -18.29 1.51
C HIS A 43 9.90 -18.89 2.73
N ASP A 44 11.15 -18.47 2.96
CA ASP A 44 12.00 -18.94 4.06
C ASP A 44 11.78 -18.14 5.35
N GLY A 45 11.14 -17.00 5.23
CA GLY A 45 10.85 -16.10 6.33
C GLY A 45 10.03 -14.91 5.87
N THR A 46 9.76 -14.00 6.79
CA THR A 46 8.97 -12.79 6.53
C THR A 46 9.38 -11.68 7.48
N TRP A 47 8.73 -10.54 7.38
CA TRP A 47 8.86 -9.46 8.33
C TRP A 47 7.51 -8.83 8.67
N VAL A 48 7.48 -8.09 9.77
CA VAL A 48 6.30 -7.46 10.31
C VAL A 48 6.61 -6.04 10.79
N ALA A 49 5.68 -5.12 10.64
CA ALA A 49 5.86 -3.71 11.04
C ALA A 49 5.88 -3.50 12.56
N HIS A 50 5.27 -4.43 13.32
CA HIS A 50 5.13 -4.28 14.76
C HIS A 50 5.66 -5.52 15.51
N PRO A 51 6.47 -5.35 16.59
CA PRO A 51 7.04 -6.46 17.33
C PRO A 51 6.01 -7.41 17.93
N GLY A 52 4.81 -6.93 18.24
CA GLY A 52 3.69 -7.77 18.72
C GLY A 52 3.21 -8.83 17.73
N LEU A 53 3.58 -8.74 16.44
CA LEU A 53 3.23 -9.71 15.40
C LEU A 53 4.29 -10.81 15.22
N VAL A 54 5.46 -10.66 15.80
CA VAL A 54 6.59 -11.60 15.61
C VAL A 54 6.21 -13.02 16.05
N SER A 55 5.56 -13.16 17.22
CA SER A 55 5.17 -14.48 17.73
C SER A 55 4.18 -15.17 16.80
N LEU A 56 3.21 -14.44 16.25
CA LEU A 56 2.23 -14.98 15.32
C LEU A 56 2.91 -15.44 14.01
N ALA A 57 3.72 -14.59 13.39
CA ALA A 57 4.44 -14.92 12.17
C ALA A 57 5.37 -16.13 12.38
N SER A 58 6.13 -16.15 13.47
CA SER A 58 7.03 -17.26 13.81
C SER A 58 6.28 -18.58 14.01
N ALA A 59 5.12 -18.54 14.66
CA ALA A 59 4.29 -19.75 14.87
C ALA A 59 3.79 -20.31 13.54
N VAL A 60 3.33 -19.45 12.60
CA VAL A 60 2.87 -19.88 11.27
C VAL A 60 4.00 -20.52 10.47
N PHE A 61 5.18 -19.92 10.44
CA PHE A 61 6.34 -20.51 9.76
C PHE A 61 6.78 -21.84 10.40
N ALA A 62 6.81 -21.91 11.74
CA ALA A 62 7.16 -23.15 12.45
C ALA A 62 6.17 -24.29 12.21
N GLU A 63 4.89 -23.98 11.99
CA GLU A 63 3.85 -24.98 11.69
C GLU A 63 4.00 -25.60 10.30
N HIS A 64 4.42 -24.80 9.30
CA HIS A 64 4.39 -25.19 7.90
C HIS A 64 5.78 -25.45 7.29
N MET A 65 6.85 -25.02 7.91
CA MET A 65 8.22 -25.21 7.43
C MET A 65 8.94 -26.28 8.24
N ALA A 66 9.21 -27.43 7.62
CA ALA A 66 9.82 -28.59 8.29
C ALA A 66 11.31 -28.42 8.64
N GLY A 67 12.01 -27.47 7.98
CA GLY A 67 13.44 -27.21 8.15
C GLY A 67 13.74 -25.77 8.53
N THR A 68 14.99 -25.38 8.42
CA THR A 68 15.44 -24.00 8.65
C THR A 68 15.21 -23.06 7.47
N ASP A 69 14.98 -23.63 6.30
CA ASP A 69 14.65 -22.92 5.05
C ASP A 69 13.95 -23.84 4.05
N GLN A 70 13.51 -23.29 2.93
CA GLN A 70 12.83 -23.98 1.83
C GLN A 70 13.63 -23.87 0.50
N ARG A 71 14.93 -23.64 0.52
CA ARG A 71 15.74 -23.39 -0.69
C ARG A 71 15.79 -24.57 -1.66
N ASP A 72 15.45 -25.76 -1.21
CA ASP A 72 15.27 -26.92 -2.10
C ASP A 72 13.99 -26.85 -2.94
N ARG A 73 13.04 -26.03 -2.53
CA ARG A 73 11.79 -25.77 -3.28
C ARG A 73 12.04 -24.75 -4.40
N ARG A 74 12.48 -25.24 -5.55
CA ARG A 74 12.95 -24.40 -6.66
C ARG A 74 11.86 -23.98 -7.65
N LEU A 75 10.63 -24.52 -7.52
CA LEU A 75 9.50 -24.26 -8.41
C LEU A 75 9.90 -24.45 -9.90
N GLU A 76 10.57 -25.55 -10.22
CA GLU A 76 11.15 -25.80 -11.57
C GLU A 76 10.08 -26.09 -12.63
N ASP A 77 8.89 -26.45 -12.18
CA ASP A 77 7.68 -26.70 -12.96
C ASP A 77 6.93 -25.43 -13.37
N ILE A 78 7.32 -24.28 -12.81
CA ILE A 78 6.71 -22.98 -13.13
C ILE A 78 7.53 -22.27 -14.21
N GLU A 79 6.89 -22.04 -15.35
CA GLU A 79 7.41 -21.20 -16.42
C GLU A 79 6.70 -19.84 -16.39
N ILE A 80 7.46 -18.75 -16.37
CA ILE A 80 6.96 -17.37 -16.37
C ILE A 80 7.67 -16.63 -17.49
N ASP A 81 6.92 -16.02 -18.38
CA ASP A 81 7.46 -15.19 -19.45
C ASP A 81 7.22 -13.68 -19.20
N ALA A 82 7.68 -12.85 -20.13
CA ALA A 82 7.54 -11.40 -20.02
C ALA A 82 6.06 -10.95 -20.12
N LEU A 83 5.20 -11.70 -20.79
CA LEU A 83 3.79 -11.34 -20.91
C LEU A 83 3.04 -11.60 -19.61
N ASP A 84 3.41 -12.65 -18.87
CA ASP A 84 2.85 -12.93 -17.54
C ASP A 84 3.12 -11.78 -16.58
N LEU A 85 4.35 -11.18 -16.64
CA LEU A 85 4.73 -10.05 -15.79
C LEU A 85 4.03 -8.75 -16.19
N LEU A 86 3.57 -8.62 -17.42
CA LEU A 86 2.83 -7.45 -17.92
C LEU A 86 1.31 -7.58 -17.76
N GLN A 87 0.84 -8.73 -17.30
CA GLN A 87 -0.59 -8.96 -17.14
C GLN A 87 -1.14 -8.13 -15.98
N VAL A 88 -2.08 -7.22 -16.30
CA VAL A 88 -2.76 -6.42 -15.28
C VAL A 88 -3.68 -7.34 -14.47
N PRO A 89 -3.53 -7.39 -13.14
CA PRO A 89 -4.40 -8.18 -12.28
C PRO A 89 -5.86 -7.80 -12.46
N ARG A 90 -6.73 -8.79 -12.55
CA ARG A 90 -8.18 -8.56 -12.57
C ARG A 90 -8.65 -8.29 -11.14
N GLY A 91 -9.28 -7.16 -10.94
CA GLY A 91 -9.82 -6.74 -9.64
C GLY A 91 -10.98 -5.78 -9.83
N ARG A 92 -11.75 -5.61 -8.76
CA ARG A 92 -12.81 -4.60 -8.71
C ARG A 92 -12.18 -3.24 -8.45
N ILE A 93 -12.66 -2.22 -9.15
CA ILE A 93 -12.33 -0.82 -8.86
C ILE A 93 -13.58 -0.23 -8.23
N THR A 94 -13.49 0.17 -6.97
CA THR A 94 -14.61 0.76 -6.23
C THR A 94 -14.35 2.23 -5.91
N GLU A 95 -15.39 3.03 -5.73
CA GLU A 95 -15.24 4.41 -5.27
C GLU A 95 -14.53 4.45 -3.90
N ALA A 96 -14.87 3.51 -2.99
CA ALA A 96 -14.19 3.41 -1.70
C ALA A 96 -12.67 3.18 -1.86
N GLY A 97 -12.25 2.26 -2.75
CA GLY A 97 -10.84 2.03 -3.02
C GLY A 97 -10.15 3.22 -3.69
N LEU A 98 -10.87 3.98 -4.53
CA LEU A 98 -10.37 5.23 -5.11
C LEU A 98 -10.16 6.30 -4.02
N ARG A 99 -11.10 6.44 -3.10
CA ARG A 99 -11.00 7.34 -1.93
C ARG A 99 -9.87 6.92 -0.99
N ASP A 100 -9.74 5.63 -0.69
CA ASP A 100 -8.67 5.09 0.16
C ASP A 100 -7.28 5.40 -0.42
N ASN A 101 -7.09 5.22 -1.73
CA ASN A 101 -5.84 5.56 -2.40
C ASN A 101 -5.53 7.06 -2.31
N ILE A 102 -6.52 7.92 -2.47
CA ILE A 102 -6.35 9.37 -2.31
C ILE A 102 -5.99 9.72 -0.86
N ASN A 103 -6.76 9.21 0.09
CA ASN A 103 -6.60 9.50 1.51
C ASN A 103 -5.23 9.07 2.03
N VAL A 104 -4.83 7.82 1.77
CA VAL A 104 -3.53 7.31 2.22
C VAL A 104 -2.36 8.04 1.56
N ALA A 105 -2.46 8.36 0.26
CA ALA A 105 -1.41 9.09 -0.44
C ALA A 105 -1.23 10.51 0.10
N VAL A 106 -2.32 11.25 0.33
CA VAL A 106 -2.26 12.61 0.92
C VAL A 106 -1.67 12.56 2.32
N ARG A 107 -2.14 11.64 3.18
CA ARG A 107 -1.63 11.49 4.56
C ARG A 107 -0.16 11.12 4.59
N TYR A 108 0.24 10.17 3.77
CA TYR A 108 1.65 9.77 3.70
C TYR A 108 2.53 10.90 3.20
N LEU A 109 2.16 11.56 2.10
CA LEU A 109 2.93 12.67 1.55
C LEU A 109 3.03 13.84 2.52
N ALA A 110 1.96 14.17 3.26
CA ALA A 110 2.01 15.21 4.29
C ALA A 110 2.98 14.85 5.41
N ALA A 111 2.97 13.61 5.89
CA ALA A 111 3.90 13.13 6.90
C ALA A 111 5.35 13.13 6.38
N TRP A 112 5.56 12.69 5.15
CA TRP A 112 6.88 12.62 4.55
C TRP A 112 7.49 14.02 4.31
N LEU A 113 6.72 14.98 3.80
CA LEU A 113 7.13 16.37 3.66
C LEU A 113 7.44 17.00 5.04
N GLY A 114 6.75 16.53 6.08
CA GLY A 114 7.03 16.89 7.47
C GLY A 114 8.21 16.14 8.11
N GLY A 115 8.95 15.31 7.33
CA GLY A 115 10.17 14.61 7.78
C GLY A 115 9.95 13.21 8.35
N GLN A 116 8.77 12.59 8.15
CA GLN A 116 8.44 11.24 8.64
C GLN A 116 8.33 10.24 7.49
N GLY A 117 9.24 9.27 7.41
CA GLY A 117 9.29 8.26 6.34
C GLY A 117 8.43 7.02 6.57
N CYS A 118 7.98 6.76 7.81
CA CYS A 118 7.01 5.71 8.16
C CYS A 118 5.98 6.30 9.12
N VAL A 119 4.70 6.09 8.85
CA VAL A 119 3.62 6.71 9.61
C VAL A 119 2.43 5.77 9.77
N PRO A 120 1.82 5.69 10.97
CA PRO A 120 0.57 4.95 11.15
C PRO A 120 -0.58 5.67 10.43
N ILE A 121 -1.23 4.97 9.50
CA ILE A 121 -2.44 5.45 8.82
C ILE A 121 -3.43 4.29 8.81
N ASN A 122 -4.66 4.51 9.30
CA ASN A 122 -5.73 3.50 9.31
C ASN A 122 -5.29 2.14 9.92
N ASP A 123 -4.60 2.18 11.06
CA ASP A 123 -4.06 1.00 11.78
C ASP A 123 -3.02 0.18 10.98
N LEU A 124 -2.43 0.79 9.95
CA LEU A 124 -1.34 0.23 9.18
C LEU A 124 -0.10 1.12 9.30
N MET A 125 1.08 0.50 9.38
CA MET A 125 2.35 1.21 9.29
C MET A 125 2.68 1.41 7.80
N GLU A 126 2.42 2.59 7.31
CA GLU A 126 2.60 2.96 5.91
C GLU A 126 3.98 3.53 5.63
N ASP A 127 4.51 3.22 4.45
CA ASP A 127 5.77 3.70 3.95
C ASP A 127 5.66 4.26 2.51
N ALA A 128 6.79 4.63 1.90
CA ALA A 128 6.80 5.21 0.55
C ALA A 128 6.18 4.28 -0.51
N ALA A 129 6.26 2.95 -0.32
CA ALA A 129 5.67 2.01 -1.27
C ALA A 129 4.16 2.13 -1.33
N THR A 130 3.49 2.37 -0.21
CA THR A 130 2.03 2.55 -0.18
C THR A 130 1.60 3.77 -1.00
N ALA A 131 2.25 4.92 -0.80
CA ALA A 131 1.94 6.13 -1.57
C ALA A 131 2.27 5.95 -3.06
N GLU A 132 3.35 5.24 -3.37
CA GLU A 132 3.77 4.93 -4.73
C GLU A 132 2.76 4.03 -5.46
N ILE A 133 2.26 2.99 -4.80
CA ILE A 133 1.22 2.10 -5.33
C ILE A 133 -0.10 2.86 -5.49
N ALA A 134 -0.51 3.60 -4.47
CA ALA A 134 -1.77 4.36 -4.49
C ALA A 134 -1.80 5.35 -5.67
N ARG A 135 -0.78 6.19 -5.83
CA ARG A 135 -0.71 7.16 -6.93
C ARG A 135 -0.60 6.48 -8.29
N ALA A 136 0.11 5.35 -8.40
CA ALA A 136 0.23 4.60 -9.63
C ALA A 136 -1.12 4.01 -10.08
N GLN A 137 -1.91 3.48 -9.13
CA GLN A 137 -3.27 3.01 -9.41
C GLN A 137 -4.18 4.17 -9.82
N LEU A 138 -4.15 5.31 -9.13
CA LEU A 138 -4.92 6.51 -9.47
C LEU A 138 -4.62 6.96 -10.90
N TRP A 139 -3.32 7.10 -11.23
CA TRP A 139 -2.90 7.48 -12.58
C TRP A 139 -3.36 6.47 -13.63
N GLN A 140 -3.15 5.16 -13.37
CA GLN A 140 -3.53 4.11 -14.30
C GLN A 140 -5.04 4.07 -14.53
N TRP A 141 -5.85 4.20 -13.49
CA TRP A 141 -7.31 4.19 -13.63
C TRP A 141 -7.84 5.38 -14.42
N ILE A 142 -7.21 6.56 -14.32
CA ILE A 142 -7.57 7.73 -15.11
C ILE A 142 -7.18 7.58 -16.59
N HIS A 143 -6.00 7.01 -16.85
CA HIS A 143 -5.42 7.01 -18.20
C HIS A 143 -5.65 5.72 -18.99
N HIS A 144 -6.17 4.67 -18.36
CA HIS A 144 -6.39 3.39 -19.03
C HIS A 144 -7.89 3.11 -19.22
N PRO A 145 -8.32 2.58 -20.39
CA PRO A 145 -9.73 2.33 -20.69
C PRO A 145 -10.45 1.38 -19.74
N THR A 146 -9.71 0.55 -18.98
CA THR A 146 -10.28 -0.35 -17.96
C THR A 146 -10.45 0.30 -16.59
N GLY A 147 -10.14 1.57 -16.43
CA GLY A 147 -10.40 2.34 -15.22
C GLY A 147 -11.89 2.67 -15.09
N ILE A 148 -12.68 1.66 -14.77
CA ILE A 148 -14.14 1.74 -14.65
C ILE A 148 -14.52 1.24 -13.26
N LEU A 149 -15.25 2.07 -12.51
CA LEU A 149 -15.82 1.67 -11.22
C LEU A 149 -16.84 0.54 -11.40
N ASP A 150 -17.06 -0.24 -10.37
CA ASP A 150 -18.02 -1.36 -10.37
C ASP A 150 -19.43 -0.93 -10.77
N GLU A 151 -19.80 0.31 -10.51
CA GLU A 151 -21.07 0.93 -10.89
C GLU A 151 -21.13 1.34 -12.38
N GLY A 152 -20.03 1.12 -13.14
CA GLY A 152 -19.94 1.39 -14.57
C GLY A 152 -19.51 2.80 -14.92
N GLN A 153 -19.13 3.64 -13.95
CA GLN A 153 -18.61 4.98 -14.17
C GLN A 153 -17.10 4.93 -14.48
N ASN A 154 -16.65 5.65 -15.52
CA ASN A 154 -15.23 5.80 -15.78
C ASN A 154 -14.55 6.63 -14.70
N VAL A 155 -13.35 6.22 -14.31
CA VAL A 155 -12.48 7.06 -13.48
C VAL A 155 -11.89 8.15 -14.36
N THR A 156 -12.34 9.39 -14.16
CA THR A 156 -11.89 10.55 -14.91
C THR A 156 -11.07 11.50 -14.04
N THR A 157 -10.35 12.41 -14.69
CA THR A 157 -9.66 13.48 -13.97
C THR A 157 -10.61 14.31 -13.11
N GLU A 158 -11.82 14.62 -13.62
CA GLU A 158 -12.82 15.41 -12.89
C GLU A 158 -13.32 14.69 -11.66
N LEU A 159 -13.57 13.36 -11.76
CA LEU A 159 -13.95 12.54 -10.61
C LEU A 159 -12.84 12.53 -9.57
N PHE A 160 -11.60 12.25 -9.99
CA PHE A 160 -10.44 12.25 -9.09
C PHE A 160 -10.27 13.59 -8.38
N LEU A 161 -10.32 14.73 -9.09
CA LEU A 161 -10.20 16.06 -8.50
C LEU A 161 -11.36 16.38 -7.53
N GLY A 162 -12.56 15.89 -7.82
CA GLY A 162 -13.69 15.97 -6.91
C GLY A 162 -13.40 15.25 -5.60
N LEU A 163 -13.04 13.99 -5.69
CA LEU A 163 -12.74 13.14 -4.54
C LEU A 163 -11.52 13.63 -3.75
N LEU A 164 -10.47 14.13 -4.43
CA LEU A 164 -9.31 14.70 -3.75
C LEU A 164 -9.68 15.90 -2.86
N ARG A 165 -10.57 16.77 -3.34
CA ARG A 165 -11.08 17.89 -2.52
C ARG A 165 -11.91 17.41 -1.33
N GLU A 166 -12.76 16.41 -1.54
CA GLU A 166 -13.59 15.82 -0.47
C GLU A 166 -12.72 15.15 0.60
N GLU A 167 -11.78 14.28 0.20
CA GLU A 167 -10.88 13.60 1.14
C GLU A 167 -9.96 14.58 1.89
N THR A 168 -9.43 15.59 1.20
CA THR A 168 -8.63 16.64 1.84
C THR A 168 -9.47 17.46 2.83
N GLY A 169 -10.73 17.72 2.50
CA GLY A 169 -11.69 18.34 3.39
C GLY A 169 -12.00 17.50 4.63
N ALA A 170 -12.24 16.20 4.44
CA ALA A 170 -12.46 15.25 5.54
C ALA A 170 -11.26 15.15 6.48
N ILE A 171 -10.05 15.09 5.92
CA ILE A 171 -8.80 15.13 6.71
C ILE A 171 -8.75 16.42 7.56
N ARG A 172 -9.07 17.57 6.96
CA ARG A 172 -9.08 18.85 7.66
C ARG A 172 -10.10 18.91 8.81
N GLU A 173 -11.27 18.31 8.60
CA GLU A 173 -12.30 18.22 9.66
C GLU A 173 -11.84 17.29 10.79
N GLU A 174 -11.20 16.17 10.48
CA GLU A 174 -10.71 15.18 11.44
C GLU A 174 -9.59 15.75 12.34
N ILE A 175 -8.55 16.37 11.73
CA ILE A 175 -7.38 16.85 12.48
C ILE A 175 -7.52 18.28 13.00
N GLY A 176 -8.53 19.01 12.55
CA GLY A 176 -8.78 20.41 12.87
C GLY A 176 -8.06 21.38 11.94
N ALA A 177 -8.68 22.55 11.74
CA ALA A 177 -8.20 23.56 10.79
C ALA A 177 -6.78 24.08 11.11
N GLU A 178 -6.46 24.27 12.39
CA GLU A 178 -5.15 24.78 12.81
C GLU A 178 -4.02 23.80 12.46
N ALA A 179 -4.19 22.51 12.81
CA ALA A 179 -3.21 21.46 12.47
C ALA A 179 -3.08 21.27 10.96
N PHE A 180 -4.18 21.39 10.23
CA PHE A 180 -4.18 21.32 8.78
C PHE A 180 -3.43 22.49 8.13
N ASP A 181 -3.63 23.72 8.62
CA ASP A 181 -3.06 24.93 8.02
C ASP A 181 -1.55 25.08 8.33
N VAL A 182 -1.06 24.45 9.42
CA VAL A 182 0.36 24.44 9.81
C VAL A 182 1.13 23.27 9.18
N GLY A 183 0.44 22.15 8.89
CA GLY A 183 1.08 20.95 8.33
C GLY A 183 1.20 20.97 6.80
N GLU A 184 1.86 19.96 6.25
CA GLU A 184 2.16 19.82 4.81
C GLU A 184 0.98 19.25 3.97
N TRP A 185 -0.25 19.40 4.46
CA TRP A 185 -1.45 18.80 3.83
C TRP A 185 -1.77 19.39 2.46
N ARG A 186 -1.65 20.74 2.32
CA ARG A 186 -1.90 21.42 1.04
C ARG A 186 -0.80 21.11 0.00
N PRO A 187 0.49 21.18 0.33
CA PRO A 187 1.57 20.73 -0.55
C PRO A 187 1.43 19.26 -0.96
N ALA A 188 1.07 18.37 -0.03
CA ALA A 188 0.84 16.96 -0.30
C ALA A 188 -0.29 16.71 -1.31
N ALA A 189 -1.44 17.35 -1.10
CA ALA A 189 -2.58 17.25 -2.02
C ALA A 189 -2.24 17.82 -3.42
N ALA A 190 -1.53 18.96 -3.47
CA ALA A 190 -1.12 19.56 -4.72
C ALA A 190 -0.10 18.68 -5.49
N LEU A 191 0.83 18.04 -4.78
CA LEU A 191 1.77 17.10 -5.40
C LEU A 191 1.03 15.88 -5.96
N LEU A 192 0.11 15.29 -5.18
CA LEU A 192 -0.67 14.15 -5.66
C LEU A 192 -1.51 14.51 -6.89
N GLU A 193 -2.14 15.68 -6.89
CA GLU A 193 -2.87 16.21 -8.04
C GLU A 193 -1.98 16.28 -9.27
N GLU A 194 -0.86 16.99 -9.18
CA GLU A 194 0.09 17.21 -10.28
C GLU A 194 0.52 15.91 -10.95
N ILE A 195 0.99 14.93 -10.16
CA ILE A 195 1.51 13.68 -10.72
C ILE A 195 0.44 12.72 -11.21
N THR A 196 -0.79 12.83 -10.68
CA THR A 196 -1.89 11.95 -11.05
C THR A 196 -2.57 12.40 -12.34
N VAL A 197 -2.68 13.71 -12.58
CA VAL A 197 -3.29 14.24 -13.81
C VAL A 197 -2.30 14.42 -14.97
N ALA A 198 -1.00 14.25 -14.70
CA ALA A 198 0.03 14.36 -15.72
C ALA A 198 -0.20 13.36 -16.86
N GLY A 199 -0.05 13.81 -18.11
CA GLY A 199 -0.23 12.96 -19.29
C GLY A 199 0.82 11.86 -19.45
N SER A 200 1.95 11.95 -18.75
CA SER A 200 2.98 10.92 -18.65
C SER A 200 3.15 10.45 -17.21
N PHE A 201 3.32 9.13 -17.04
CA PHE A 201 3.58 8.57 -15.73
C PHE A 201 4.97 8.97 -15.22
N GLU A 202 5.02 9.65 -14.08
CA GLU A 202 6.29 9.95 -13.42
C GLU A 202 6.88 8.66 -12.81
N PRO A 203 8.11 8.27 -13.16
CA PRO A 203 8.65 6.98 -12.74
C PRO A 203 8.78 6.78 -11.22
N TYR A 204 9.02 7.85 -10.46
CA TYR A 204 9.25 7.74 -9.03
C TYR A 204 8.77 8.98 -8.25
N LEU A 205 7.72 8.81 -7.48
CA LEU A 205 7.08 9.86 -6.68
C LEU A 205 8.04 10.56 -5.73
N MET A 206 8.83 9.78 -4.99
CA MET A 206 9.71 10.34 -3.95
C MET A 206 10.78 11.30 -4.51
N LYS A 207 11.14 11.17 -5.77
CA LYS A 207 12.07 12.12 -6.40
C LYS A 207 11.47 13.52 -6.46
N LEU A 208 10.22 13.63 -6.91
CA LEU A 208 9.52 14.93 -6.97
C LEU A 208 9.17 15.46 -5.58
N ALA A 209 8.81 14.57 -4.66
CA ALA A 209 8.57 14.94 -3.28
C ALA A 209 9.86 15.48 -2.63
N TYR A 210 11.00 14.85 -2.89
CA TYR A 210 12.31 15.28 -2.38
C TYR A 210 12.71 16.69 -2.83
N GLU A 211 12.37 17.07 -4.06
CA GLU A 211 12.62 18.43 -4.58
C GLU A 211 11.79 19.52 -3.85
N ARG A 212 10.85 19.12 -3.00
CA ARG A 212 9.98 20.01 -2.21
C ARG A 212 10.34 20.03 -0.71
N LEU A 213 11.40 19.32 -0.32
CA LEU A 213 12.00 19.44 1.02
C LEU A 213 12.94 20.64 1.00
N ASP A 214 12.63 21.69 1.75
CA ASP A 214 13.51 22.85 1.97
C ASP A 214 14.23 22.75 3.32
#